data_43b9f745a927f3366758d9379d58f1f8
#
_entry.id   43b9f745a927f3366758d9379d58f1f8
#
_cell.length_a   1.000
_cell.length_b   1.000
_cell.length_c   1.000
_cell.angle_alpha   90.00
_cell.angle_beta   90.00
_cell.angle_gamma   90.00
#
_symmetry.space_group_name_H-M   'P 1'
#
loop_
_entity.id
_entity.type
_entity.pdbx_description
1 polymer ?
#
loop_
_entity_poly.entity_id
_entity_poly.type
_entity_poly.pdbx_seq_one_letter_code
_entity_poly.pdbx_strand_id
1 'polypeptide(L)'
;MALGIFSAAAANDNVTFSKPVRLLKPNVESSFEKDFEWNDVDYSVKEKNNQLIFEFNDNKFREKHDIKGYHVTSAEIGDLNGDNYPEIFVYLKADEMGNQMKLIGYSSNNGKSMSQVYLPQPDEVADAAAYQGFRGFDEMSIVENNFCRRFPVIENKDGALYMNGMMRQIQYKLVDGEACRRLEIDRYYEYPIMMEK
;
A
#
# COMPACT_ATOMS: atom_id res chain seq x y z
N MET A 1 57.34 -26.19 -47.23
CA MET A 1 56.60 -25.36 -46.26
C MET A 1 55.21 -25.08 -46.82
N ALA A 2 54.21 -25.75 -46.34
CA ALA A 2 52.82 -25.58 -46.76
C ALA A 2 52.06 -24.95 -45.60
N LEU A 3 51.53 -23.73 -45.79
CA LEU A 3 50.67 -23.05 -44.86
C LEU A 3 49.23 -23.62 -45.05
N GLY A 4 48.72 -24.28 -44.06
CA GLY A 4 47.31 -24.68 -43.99
C GLY A 4 46.42 -23.53 -43.60
N ILE A 5 45.43 -23.22 -44.43
CA ILE A 5 44.39 -22.25 -44.16
C ILE A 5 43.26 -22.99 -43.45
N PHE A 6 43.01 -22.68 -42.18
CA PHE A 6 41.80 -23.14 -41.47
C PHE A 6 40.63 -22.22 -41.85
N SER A 7 39.67 -22.78 -42.56
CA SER A 7 38.37 -22.17 -42.80
C SER A 7 37.49 -22.42 -41.55
N ALA A 8 37.10 -21.33 -40.84
CA ALA A 8 36.11 -21.39 -39.80
C ALA A 8 34.72 -21.38 -40.44
N ALA A 9 33.98 -22.49 -40.33
CA ALA A 9 32.57 -22.51 -40.65
C ALA A 9 31.77 -21.81 -39.56
N ALA A 10 31.06 -20.77 -39.95
CA ALA A 10 30.10 -20.07 -39.07
C ALA A 10 28.87 -20.99 -38.93
N ALA A 11 28.64 -21.48 -37.72
CA ALA A 11 27.38 -22.13 -37.37
C ALA A 11 26.32 -21.04 -37.20
N ASN A 12 25.32 -21.05 -38.08
CA ASN A 12 24.10 -20.27 -37.93
C ASN A 12 23.18 -20.97 -36.90
N ASP A 13 23.32 -20.62 -35.64
CA ASP A 13 22.33 -20.98 -34.65
C ASP A 13 21.11 -20.06 -34.80
N ASN A 14 20.11 -20.55 -35.55
CA ASN A 14 18.78 -19.97 -35.55
C ASN A 14 18.15 -20.22 -34.18
N VAL A 15 18.34 -19.27 -33.25
CA VAL A 15 17.58 -19.22 -32.01
C VAL A 15 16.16 -18.81 -32.35
N THR A 16 15.29 -19.78 -32.55
CA THR A 16 13.84 -19.56 -32.61
C THR A 16 13.37 -19.16 -31.22
N PHE A 17 13.12 -17.87 -31.02
CA PHE A 17 12.39 -17.43 -29.83
C PHE A 17 11.00 -18.08 -29.84
N SER A 18 10.79 -19.04 -28.94
CA SER A 18 9.47 -19.55 -28.64
C SER A 18 8.55 -18.42 -28.25
N LYS A 19 7.30 -18.47 -28.70
CA LYS A 19 6.27 -17.47 -28.34
C LYS A 19 6.33 -17.17 -26.84
N PRO A 20 6.16 -15.89 -26.43
CA PRO A 20 6.20 -15.55 -25.02
C PRO A 20 5.18 -16.41 -24.27
N VAL A 21 5.66 -17.13 -23.29
CA VAL A 21 4.80 -17.89 -22.37
C VAL A 21 3.89 -16.87 -21.72
N ARG A 22 2.60 -16.89 -22.08
CA ARG A 22 1.58 -16.12 -21.42
C ARG A 22 1.47 -16.71 -20.03
N LEU A 23 2.13 -16.08 -19.05
CA LEU A 23 1.92 -16.38 -17.66
C LEU A 23 0.42 -16.16 -17.39
N LEU A 24 -0.31 -17.25 -17.28
CA LEU A 24 -1.67 -17.20 -16.78
C LEU A 24 -1.55 -16.63 -15.37
N LYS A 25 -1.99 -15.38 -15.21
CA LYS A 25 -2.18 -14.83 -13.86
C LYS A 25 -3.10 -15.83 -13.16
N PRO A 26 -2.72 -16.38 -12.01
CA PRO A 26 -3.66 -17.18 -11.25
C PRO A 26 -4.86 -16.28 -10.99
N ASN A 27 -6.04 -16.75 -11.37
CA ASN A 27 -7.30 -16.12 -11.00
C ASN A 27 -7.49 -16.45 -9.52
N VAL A 28 -6.70 -15.79 -8.66
CA VAL A 28 -6.93 -15.81 -7.21
C VAL A 28 -8.11 -14.87 -7.05
N GLU A 29 -9.29 -15.43 -6.89
CA GLU A 29 -10.39 -14.68 -6.30
C GLU A 29 -9.90 -14.33 -4.90
N SER A 30 -9.30 -13.14 -4.76
CA SER A 30 -8.98 -12.63 -3.45
C SER A 30 -10.31 -12.40 -2.74
N SER A 31 -10.48 -13.08 -1.64
CA SER A 31 -11.62 -12.91 -0.76
C SER A 31 -11.09 -12.52 0.60
N PHE A 32 -11.15 -11.23 0.89
CA PHE A 32 -10.87 -10.72 2.23
C PHE A 32 -12.20 -10.47 2.93
N GLU A 33 -12.29 -10.91 4.17
CA GLU A 33 -13.44 -10.61 5.03
C GLU A 33 -12.93 -10.42 6.46
N LYS A 34 -13.31 -9.31 7.09
CA LYS A 34 -12.96 -9.02 8.47
C LYS A 34 -14.06 -8.20 9.13
N ASP A 35 -14.51 -8.68 10.27
CA ASP A 35 -15.47 -8.00 11.13
C ASP A 35 -14.76 -7.41 12.34
N PHE A 36 -15.27 -6.29 12.82
CA PHE A 36 -14.82 -5.60 14.02
C PHE A 36 -16.02 -5.21 14.87
N GLU A 37 -15.80 -5.11 16.16
CA GLU A 37 -16.75 -4.56 17.11
C GLU A 37 -16.09 -3.43 17.92
N TRP A 38 -16.79 -2.32 18.08
CA TRP A 38 -16.33 -1.21 18.89
C TRP A 38 -17.53 -0.53 19.56
N ASN A 39 -17.57 -0.53 20.92
CA ASN A 39 -18.67 0.03 21.71
C ASN A 39 -20.05 -0.49 21.28
N ASP A 40 -20.21 -1.80 21.17
CA ASP A 40 -21.44 -2.49 20.76
C ASP A 40 -21.92 -2.14 19.32
N VAL A 41 -21.00 -1.68 18.48
CA VAL A 41 -21.26 -1.37 17.08
C VAL A 41 -20.41 -2.26 16.18
N ASP A 42 -21.07 -2.89 15.21
CA ASP A 42 -20.42 -3.79 14.24
C ASP A 42 -19.96 -3.04 12.99
N TYR A 43 -18.77 -3.41 12.54
CA TYR A 43 -18.16 -2.95 11.30
C TYR A 43 -17.71 -4.15 10.49
N SER A 44 -17.93 -4.14 9.20
CA SER A 44 -17.45 -5.21 8.34
C SER A 44 -16.76 -4.69 7.09
N VAL A 45 -15.69 -5.38 6.70
CA VAL A 45 -14.89 -5.10 5.51
C VAL A 45 -14.83 -6.37 4.69
N LYS A 46 -15.30 -6.32 3.44
CA LYS A 46 -15.34 -7.49 2.54
C LYS A 46 -14.80 -7.12 1.17
N GLU A 47 -13.92 -7.97 0.63
CA GLU A 47 -13.51 -7.91 -0.77
C GLU A 47 -14.24 -8.97 -1.57
N LYS A 48 -14.89 -8.55 -2.64
CA LYS A 48 -15.56 -9.46 -3.58
C LYS A 48 -15.60 -8.87 -4.98
N ASN A 49 -15.17 -9.64 -5.99
CA ASN A 49 -15.26 -9.25 -7.40
C ASN A 49 -14.62 -7.88 -7.71
N ASN A 50 -13.40 -7.63 -7.24
CA ASN A 50 -12.70 -6.35 -7.34
C ASN A 50 -13.43 -5.16 -6.70
N GLN A 51 -14.32 -5.42 -5.77
CA GLN A 51 -14.97 -4.39 -4.98
C GLN A 51 -14.62 -4.58 -3.50
N LEU A 52 -14.25 -3.49 -2.85
CA LEU A 52 -14.25 -3.38 -1.41
C LEU A 52 -15.64 -2.94 -0.96
N ILE A 53 -16.24 -3.68 -0.06
CA ILE A 53 -17.52 -3.37 0.57
C ILE A 53 -17.24 -3.08 2.04
N PHE A 54 -17.61 -1.88 2.47
CA PHE A 54 -17.55 -1.47 3.87
C PHE A 54 -18.98 -1.30 4.40
N GLU A 55 -19.27 -1.90 5.53
CA GLU A 55 -20.58 -1.86 6.18
C GLU A 55 -20.42 -1.47 7.66
N PHE A 56 -21.38 -0.71 8.16
CA PHE A 56 -21.42 -0.23 9.54
C PHE A 56 -22.83 -0.39 10.09
N ASN A 57 -22.94 -0.93 11.30
CA ASN A 57 -24.14 -1.00 12.11
C ASN A 57 -25.35 -1.57 11.36
N ASP A 58 -25.31 -2.86 11.00
CA ASP A 58 -26.39 -3.59 10.33
C ASP A 58 -26.89 -2.91 9.04
N ASN A 59 -25.96 -2.47 8.18
CA ASN A 59 -26.24 -1.79 6.92
C ASN A 59 -26.85 -0.38 7.04
N LYS A 60 -26.78 0.30 8.16
CA LYS A 60 -27.13 1.72 8.26
C LYS A 60 -26.21 2.59 7.40
N PHE A 61 -24.98 2.15 7.17
CA PHE A 61 -24.05 2.73 6.24
C PHE A 61 -23.42 1.60 5.44
N ARG A 62 -23.36 1.77 4.12
CA ARG A 62 -22.71 0.83 3.23
C ARG A 62 -22.11 1.56 2.06
N GLU A 63 -20.81 1.39 1.86
CA GLU A 63 -20.09 1.90 0.69
C GLU A 63 -19.40 0.79 -0.07
N LYS A 64 -19.19 1.05 -1.38
CA LYS A 64 -18.48 0.16 -2.28
C LYS A 64 -17.44 0.95 -3.06
N HIS A 65 -16.23 0.41 -3.11
CA HIS A 65 -15.14 0.95 -3.88
C HIS A 65 -14.72 -0.04 -4.96
N ASP A 66 -14.52 0.45 -6.18
CA ASP A 66 -13.83 -0.32 -7.22
C ASP A 66 -12.34 -0.35 -6.87
N ILE A 67 -11.81 -1.55 -6.64
CA ILE A 67 -10.41 -1.78 -6.29
C ILE A 67 -9.69 -2.58 -7.38
N LYS A 68 -10.18 -2.55 -8.61
CA LYS A 68 -9.57 -3.25 -9.74
C LYS A 68 -8.07 -2.93 -9.86
N GLY A 69 -7.24 -3.97 -9.93
CA GLY A 69 -5.78 -3.87 -9.95
C GLY A 69 -5.15 -3.75 -8.56
N TYR A 70 -5.97 -3.90 -7.51
CA TYR A 70 -5.57 -3.96 -6.11
C TYR A 70 -6.28 -5.11 -5.41
N HIS A 71 -5.69 -5.57 -4.32
CA HIS A 71 -6.32 -6.50 -3.38
C HIS A 71 -6.14 -6.01 -1.96
N VAL A 72 -7.06 -6.37 -1.08
CA VAL A 72 -6.98 -6.05 0.34
C VAL A 72 -5.93 -6.93 1.00
N THR A 73 -4.97 -6.33 1.68
CA THR A 73 -3.95 -7.07 2.44
C THR A 73 -4.32 -7.20 3.91
N SER A 74 -4.92 -6.16 4.47
CA SER A 74 -5.38 -6.15 5.87
C SER A 74 -6.35 -5.00 6.12
N ALA A 75 -7.01 -5.05 7.27
CA ALA A 75 -7.79 -3.95 7.81
C ALA A 75 -7.56 -3.86 9.32
N GLU A 76 -7.59 -2.64 9.84
CA GLU A 76 -7.39 -2.34 11.27
C GLU A 76 -8.44 -1.35 11.77
N ILE A 77 -8.71 -1.41 13.07
CA ILE A 77 -9.59 -0.49 13.78
C ILE A 77 -8.82 0.12 14.95
N GLY A 78 -9.01 1.40 15.21
CA GLY A 78 -8.39 2.11 16.31
C GLY A 78 -9.02 3.48 16.51
N ASP A 79 -8.78 4.09 17.66
CA ASP A 79 -9.17 5.45 17.98
C ASP A 79 -7.91 6.35 17.89
N LEU A 80 -7.77 7.06 16.78
CA LEU A 80 -6.56 7.83 16.47
C LEU A 80 -6.61 9.26 17.02
N ASN A 81 -7.79 9.78 17.29
CA ASN A 81 -8.00 11.15 17.78
C ASN A 81 -8.40 11.21 19.26
N GLY A 82 -8.63 10.06 19.91
CA GLY A 82 -8.98 9.96 21.31
C GLY A 82 -10.42 10.38 21.62
N ASP A 83 -11.33 10.35 20.64
CA ASP A 83 -12.74 10.73 20.81
C ASP A 83 -13.63 9.54 21.25
N ASN A 84 -13.03 8.37 21.46
CA ASN A 84 -13.68 7.11 21.82
C ASN A 84 -14.56 6.51 20.71
N TYR A 85 -14.45 7.02 19.49
CA TYR A 85 -15.06 6.47 18.29
C TYR A 85 -13.98 6.02 17.31
N PRO A 86 -14.16 4.90 16.60
CA PRO A 86 -13.06 4.30 15.87
C PRO A 86 -12.86 4.90 14.48
N GLU A 87 -11.62 4.80 14.03
CA GLU A 87 -11.24 4.78 12.62
C GLU A 87 -11.06 3.35 12.16
N ILE A 88 -11.51 3.07 10.94
CA ILE A 88 -11.28 1.80 10.26
C ILE A 88 -10.43 2.06 9.02
N PHE A 89 -9.29 1.39 8.92
CA PHE A 89 -8.37 1.50 7.81
C PHE A 89 -8.25 0.18 7.07
N VAL A 90 -8.43 0.24 5.75
CA VAL A 90 -8.29 -0.89 4.84
C VAL A 90 -7.10 -0.64 3.94
N TYR A 91 -6.14 -1.55 3.98
CA TYR A 91 -4.89 -1.46 3.24
C TYR A 91 -4.96 -2.27 1.96
N LEU A 92 -4.68 -1.62 0.86
CA LEU A 92 -4.70 -2.24 -0.46
C LEU A 92 -3.30 -2.24 -1.06
N LYS A 93 -2.94 -3.36 -1.65
CA LYS A 93 -1.70 -3.51 -2.39
C LYS A 93 -1.99 -3.69 -3.87
N ALA A 94 -1.22 -3.03 -4.71
CA ALA A 94 -1.33 -3.22 -6.15
C ALA A 94 -0.94 -4.64 -6.56
N ASP A 95 -1.60 -5.17 -7.58
CA ASP A 95 -1.27 -6.49 -8.15
C ASP A 95 0.08 -6.48 -8.87
N GLU A 96 0.56 -5.30 -9.25
CA GLU A 96 1.88 -5.10 -9.84
C GLU A 96 2.92 -4.77 -8.78
N MET A 97 4.09 -5.38 -8.91
CA MET A 97 5.19 -5.21 -7.96
C MET A 97 5.73 -3.78 -7.95
N GLY A 98 6.04 -3.25 -6.77
CA GLY A 98 6.70 -1.94 -6.62
C GLY A 98 5.77 -0.74 -6.56
N ASN A 99 4.48 -0.93 -6.71
CA ASN A 99 3.53 0.16 -6.55
C ASN A 99 3.30 0.47 -5.06
N GLN A 100 2.98 1.73 -4.80
CA GLN A 100 2.63 2.16 -3.45
C GLN A 100 1.32 1.54 -2.98
N MET A 101 1.18 1.37 -1.69
CA MET A 101 -0.08 0.97 -1.08
C MET A 101 -1.12 2.09 -1.17
N LYS A 102 -2.38 1.70 -1.19
CA LYS A 102 -3.53 2.60 -1.02
C LYS A 102 -4.19 2.38 0.33
N LEU A 103 -4.71 3.46 0.88
CA LEU A 103 -5.56 3.45 2.05
C LEU A 103 -7.00 3.78 1.64
N ILE A 104 -7.95 2.99 2.14
CA ILE A 104 -9.36 3.39 2.24
C ILE A 104 -9.66 3.44 3.73
N GLY A 105 -9.95 4.63 4.23
CA GLY A 105 -10.16 4.87 5.65
C GLY A 105 -11.49 5.53 5.92
N TYR A 106 -12.10 5.19 7.05
CA TYR A 106 -13.32 5.78 7.56
C TYR A 106 -13.15 6.15 9.02
N SER A 107 -13.75 7.25 9.42
CA SER A 107 -13.83 7.70 10.80
C SER A 107 -15.28 7.80 11.23
N SER A 108 -15.58 7.29 12.40
CA SER A 108 -16.92 7.32 12.98
C SER A 108 -17.27 8.73 13.49
N ASN A 109 -18.46 9.19 13.16
CA ASN A 109 -19.04 10.44 13.66
C ASN A 109 -19.96 10.11 14.85
N ASN A 110 -19.38 9.98 16.03
CA ASN A 110 -20.11 9.68 17.27
C ASN A 110 -21.00 8.42 17.18
N GLY A 111 -20.59 7.40 16.45
CA GLY A 111 -21.34 6.17 16.26
C GLY A 111 -22.64 6.30 15.43
N LYS A 112 -22.85 7.44 14.77
CA LYS A 112 -24.08 7.74 14.01
C LYS A 112 -23.91 7.65 12.50
N SER A 113 -22.73 7.98 12.00
CA SER A 113 -22.38 7.94 10.58
C SER A 113 -20.89 7.75 10.45
N MET A 114 -20.42 7.53 9.21
CA MET A 114 -19.01 7.41 8.88
C MET A 114 -18.63 8.50 7.87
N SER A 115 -17.43 9.03 8.01
CA SER A 115 -16.82 9.93 7.04
C SER A 115 -15.52 9.31 6.52
N GLN A 116 -15.24 9.49 5.25
CA GLN A 116 -13.98 9.03 4.67
C GLN A 116 -12.79 9.78 5.28
N VAL A 117 -11.69 9.08 5.49
CA VAL A 117 -10.42 9.66 5.93
C VAL A 117 -9.51 9.82 4.72
N TYR A 118 -9.00 11.03 4.53
CA TYR A 118 -8.09 11.33 3.42
C TYR A 118 -6.62 11.16 3.84
N LEU A 119 -5.88 10.37 3.07
CA LEU A 119 -4.42 10.31 3.14
C LEU A 119 -3.84 11.10 1.96
N PRO A 120 -3.16 12.24 2.19
CA PRO A 120 -2.53 13.01 1.13
C PRO A 120 -1.48 12.19 0.38
N GLN A 121 -1.43 12.38 -0.92
CA GLN A 121 -0.39 11.78 -1.76
C GLN A 121 0.97 12.44 -1.47
N PRO A 122 2.10 11.79 -1.80
CA PRO A 122 3.44 12.34 -1.54
C PRO A 122 3.70 13.73 -2.13
N ASP A 123 3.05 14.07 -3.24
CA ASP A 123 3.15 15.37 -3.93
C ASP A 123 2.20 16.45 -3.39
N GLU A 124 1.28 16.06 -2.49
CA GLU A 124 0.30 16.96 -1.86
C GLU A 124 0.72 17.43 -0.47
N VAL A 125 1.77 16.84 0.10
CA VAL A 125 2.23 17.20 1.44
C VAL A 125 3.13 18.43 1.42
N ALA A 126 2.97 19.30 2.41
CA ALA A 126 3.78 20.52 2.53
C ALA A 126 5.26 20.20 2.81
N ASP A 127 5.54 19.16 3.60
CA ASP A 127 6.89 18.71 3.90
C ASP A 127 7.30 17.57 2.95
N ALA A 128 7.77 17.96 1.76
CA ALA A 128 8.25 17.02 0.76
C ALA A 128 9.46 16.18 1.24
N ALA A 129 10.21 16.65 2.24
CA ALA A 129 11.35 15.92 2.79
C ALA A 129 10.93 14.61 3.46
N ALA A 130 9.70 14.54 4.00
CA ALA A 130 9.17 13.33 4.59
C ALA A 130 9.13 12.15 3.59
N TYR A 131 8.97 12.43 2.31
CA TYR A 131 8.90 11.42 1.25
C TYR A 131 10.17 11.32 0.40
N GLN A 132 11.27 11.93 0.83
CA GLN A 132 12.54 11.80 0.12
C GLN A 132 12.97 10.33 0.04
N GLY A 133 13.27 9.86 -1.17
CA GLY A 133 13.65 8.46 -1.42
C GLY A 133 12.47 7.48 -1.54
N PHE A 134 11.23 7.94 -1.45
CA PHE A 134 10.06 7.10 -1.66
C PHE A 134 9.93 6.66 -3.13
N ARG A 135 9.70 5.36 -3.34
CA ARG A 135 9.49 4.75 -4.66
C ARG A 135 8.44 3.64 -4.62
N GLY A 136 7.52 3.67 -3.66
CA GLY A 136 6.66 2.55 -3.34
C GLY A 136 7.33 1.57 -2.38
N PHE A 137 6.92 0.31 -2.39
CA PHE A 137 7.36 -0.73 -1.44
C PHE A 137 7.05 -0.39 0.01
N ASP A 138 6.01 0.38 0.19
CA ASP A 138 5.60 0.85 1.50
C ASP A 138 4.67 -0.12 2.22
N GLU A 139 4.63 0.04 3.51
CA GLU A 139 3.73 -0.64 4.43
C GLU A 139 3.00 0.40 5.27
N MET A 140 1.76 0.09 5.62
CA MET A 140 0.91 0.94 6.44
C MET A 140 0.33 0.14 7.59
N SER A 141 0.22 0.75 8.76
CA SER A 141 -0.38 0.14 9.95
C SER A 141 -0.76 1.18 10.99
N ILE A 142 -1.64 0.82 11.91
CA ILE A 142 -1.84 1.54 13.16
C ILE A 142 -0.80 1.01 14.16
N VAL A 143 0.01 1.91 14.72
CA VAL A 143 0.98 1.59 15.76
C VAL A 143 0.63 2.43 16.99
N GLU A 144 0.26 1.77 18.06
CA GLU A 144 -0.37 2.40 19.23
C GLU A 144 -1.52 3.27 18.76
N ASN A 145 -1.78 4.39 18.92
CA ASN A 145 -2.90 5.19 18.41
C ASN A 145 -2.49 6.11 17.25
N ASN A 146 -1.50 5.72 16.44
CA ASN A 146 -1.04 6.54 15.34
C ASN A 146 -1.05 5.75 14.03
N PHE A 147 -1.46 6.38 12.97
CA PHE A 147 -1.26 5.83 11.64
C PHE A 147 0.20 6.00 11.22
N CYS A 148 0.82 4.91 10.78
CA CYS A 148 2.20 4.88 10.34
C CYS A 148 2.32 4.36 8.91
N ARG A 149 3.19 5.01 8.11
CA ARG A 149 3.63 4.55 6.80
C ARG A 149 5.14 4.40 6.82
N ARG A 150 5.65 3.26 6.40
CA ARG A 150 7.10 3.02 6.33
C ARG A 150 7.49 2.50 4.95
N PHE A 151 8.70 2.86 4.51
CA PHE A 151 9.23 2.46 3.22
C PHE A 151 10.76 2.46 3.21
N PRO A 152 11.39 1.61 2.38
CA PRO A 152 12.84 1.64 2.18
C PRO A 152 13.24 2.93 1.46
N VAL A 153 14.29 3.57 1.93
CA VAL A 153 14.83 4.78 1.28
C VAL A 153 15.63 4.36 0.05
N ILE A 154 15.20 4.85 -1.11
CA ILE A 154 15.83 4.57 -2.40
C ILE A 154 16.52 5.83 -2.90
N GLU A 155 17.79 5.71 -3.20
CA GLU A 155 18.63 6.77 -3.75
C GLU A 155 18.96 6.52 -5.21
N ASN A 156 19.26 7.59 -5.94
CA ASN A 156 19.78 7.52 -7.29
C ASN A 156 21.27 7.88 -7.27
N LYS A 157 22.13 6.96 -7.68
CA LYS A 157 23.55 7.20 -7.84
C LYS A 157 23.94 6.81 -9.26
N ASP A 158 24.46 7.78 -10.00
CA ASP A 158 24.91 7.61 -11.38
C ASP A 158 23.85 7.00 -12.32
N GLY A 159 22.56 7.34 -12.08
CA GLY A 159 21.43 6.82 -12.85
C GLY A 159 20.89 5.46 -12.40
N ALA A 160 21.51 4.80 -11.43
CA ALA A 160 21.03 3.55 -10.86
C ALA A 160 20.30 3.80 -9.54
N LEU A 161 19.17 3.13 -9.35
CA LEU A 161 18.40 3.14 -8.11
C LEU A 161 18.89 2.03 -7.17
N TYR A 162 19.16 2.36 -5.92
CA TYR A 162 19.56 1.40 -4.90
C TYR A 162 18.93 1.73 -3.54
N MET A 163 18.70 0.71 -2.73
CA MET A 163 18.28 0.89 -1.33
C MET A 163 19.52 1.27 -0.51
N ASN A 164 19.47 2.39 0.23
CA ASN A 164 20.58 2.85 1.05
C ASN A 164 20.72 2.12 2.40
N GLY A 165 19.88 1.10 2.64
CA GLY A 165 19.86 0.33 3.88
C GLY A 165 19.06 0.97 5.01
N MET A 166 18.36 2.06 4.75
CA MET A 166 17.51 2.74 5.72
C MET A 166 16.04 2.52 5.41
N MET A 167 15.24 2.38 6.46
CA MET A 167 13.80 2.44 6.44
C MET A 167 13.37 3.80 6.97
N ARG A 168 12.48 4.49 6.27
CA ARG A 168 11.83 5.69 6.77
C ARG A 168 10.43 5.35 7.25
N GLN A 169 10.07 5.86 8.43
CA GLN A 169 8.72 5.79 8.97
C GLN A 169 8.17 7.19 9.15
N ILE A 170 6.99 7.42 8.58
CA ILE A 170 6.21 8.63 8.75
C ILE A 170 5.06 8.28 9.70
N GLN A 171 4.90 9.08 10.74
CA GLN A 171 3.79 9.02 11.67
C GLN A 171 2.83 10.17 11.38
N TYR A 172 1.54 9.86 11.39
CA TYR A 172 0.48 10.81 11.09
C TYR A 172 -0.43 10.98 12.30
N LYS A 173 -1.00 12.16 12.39
CA LYS A 173 -2.15 12.46 13.26
C LYS A 173 -3.40 12.65 12.42
N LEU A 174 -4.54 12.24 12.96
CA LEU A 174 -5.83 12.51 12.37
C LEU A 174 -6.29 13.92 12.77
N VAL A 175 -6.68 14.71 11.79
CA VAL A 175 -7.17 16.08 12.01
C VAL A 175 -8.49 16.30 11.28
N ASP A 176 -9.30 17.20 11.80
CA ASP A 176 -10.51 17.65 11.13
C ASP A 176 -10.16 18.51 9.91
N GLY A 177 -10.79 18.24 8.78
CA GLY A 177 -10.71 19.03 7.57
C GLY A 177 -12.05 19.64 7.22
N GLU A 178 -12.10 20.50 6.20
CA GLU A 178 -13.33 21.18 5.79
C GLU A 178 -14.43 20.21 5.31
N ALA A 179 -14.06 19.16 4.58
CA ALA A 179 -15.01 18.20 3.99
C ALA A 179 -14.93 16.81 4.63
N CYS A 180 -13.76 16.40 5.09
CA CYS A 180 -13.52 15.11 5.72
C CYS A 180 -12.31 15.20 6.66
N ARG A 181 -12.15 14.22 7.54
CA ARG A 181 -10.93 14.08 8.34
C ARG A 181 -9.76 13.69 7.44
N ARG A 182 -8.57 14.14 7.81
CA ARG A 182 -7.35 13.88 7.05
C ARG A 182 -6.19 13.46 7.93
N LEU A 183 -5.30 12.70 7.37
CA LEU A 183 -4.04 12.33 7.98
C LEU A 183 -2.98 13.39 7.65
N GLU A 184 -2.44 14.06 8.65
CA GLU A 184 -1.34 15.01 8.51
C GLU A 184 -0.07 14.44 9.10
N ILE A 185 1.08 14.70 8.45
CA ILE A 185 2.38 14.28 8.97
C ILE A 185 2.61 14.97 10.32
N ASP A 186 2.80 14.14 11.36
CA ASP A 186 3.20 14.60 12.68
C ASP A 186 4.72 14.65 12.80
N ARG A 187 5.39 13.57 12.42
CA ARG A 187 6.84 13.42 12.41
C ARG A 187 7.28 12.27 11.52
N TYR A 188 8.58 12.25 11.19
CA TYR A 188 9.20 11.12 10.51
C TYR A 188 10.64 10.92 11.01
N TYR A 189 11.13 9.70 10.86
CA TYR A 189 12.49 9.32 11.22
C TYR A 189 12.96 8.16 10.37
N GLU A 190 14.27 7.95 10.38
CA GLU A 190 14.93 6.83 9.68
C GLU A 190 15.60 5.89 10.67
N TYR A 191 15.64 4.62 10.31
CA TYR A 191 16.37 3.60 11.04
C TYR A 191 16.92 2.55 10.08
N PRO A 192 18.04 1.86 10.44
CA PRO A 192 18.61 0.81 9.61
C PRO A 192 17.64 -0.35 9.41
N ILE A 193 17.60 -0.89 8.18
CA ILE A 193 16.90 -2.14 7.91
C ILE A 193 17.67 -3.28 8.60
N MET A 194 17.04 -3.92 9.60
CA MET A 194 17.62 -5.08 10.23
C MET A 194 17.47 -6.28 9.31
N MET A 195 18.56 -6.77 8.75
CA MET A 195 18.56 -8.06 8.07
C MET A 195 18.55 -9.15 9.11
N GLU A 196 17.51 -9.97 9.16
CA GLU A 196 17.53 -11.20 9.92
C GLU A 196 18.67 -12.08 9.39
N LYS A 197 19.51 -12.60 10.32
CA LYS A 197 20.64 -13.47 10.00
C LYS A 197 20.18 -14.90 9.79
#